data_86c30a144b73531b8ec0604ab3d74ac9
#
_entry.id   86c30a144b73531b8ec0604ab3d74ac9
#
_cell.length_a   1.000
_cell.length_b   1.000
_cell.length_c   1.000
_cell.angle_alpha   90.00
_cell.angle_beta   90.00
_cell.angle_gamma   90.00
#
_symmetry.space_group_name_H-M   'P 1'
#
loop_
_entity.id
_entity.type
_entity.pdbx_description
1 polymer ?
#
loop_
_entity_poly.entity_id
_entity_poly.type
_entity_poly.pdbx_seq_one_letter_code
_entity_poly.pdbx_strand_id
1 'polypeptide(L)'
;MRACLASFVSLVLFAWTRPLWAAPMDPAIERLIDPSTAGCRTDSGAIALPSDGSDYIPCKPDHAAFRRLVAQYAFALAPTAMHSATTTGIGGFHVSLEAAYTDIDQSAEYWKLGTRGAIDPSTNEASVINETPQGVLQLYSARLRKSFGYGFEIAAQTGFMPKTSLWSTGADVRLSLFEGFRRGIPGKIPDLAVGGGVRTVTGTPEFQLTIASMDVVLSKPFAINDAVVVTPFVGYQYLWIFADSNVVDFTPATDEETLCNYDGQALPGQTNAESTDQYTGSALCGPGGNSIDLENNRVFQRARMQRQRLLFGAEVRHESLLLGTELIVDFVRPSDAQRSDFNKAALSGMPRQWTAVLDLGLMF
;
A
#
# COMPACT_ATOMS: atom_id res chain seq x y z
N MET A 1 -20.10 -31.09 -2.69
CA MET A 1 -19.53 -29.98 -1.92
C MET A 1 -18.10 -30.21 -1.40
N ARG A 2 -17.72 -31.39 -0.88
CA ARG A 2 -16.36 -31.64 -0.36
C ARG A 2 -15.25 -31.64 -1.44
N ALA A 3 -15.52 -32.06 -2.66
CA ALA A 3 -14.54 -32.09 -3.76
C ALA A 3 -14.19 -30.68 -4.31
N CYS A 4 -15.17 -29.74 -4.34
CA CYS A 4 -14.92 -28.36 -4.79
C CYS A 4 -14.07 -27.55 -3.80
N LEU A 5 -14.20 -27.80 -2.49
CA LEU A 5 -13.39 -27.11 -1.48
C LEU A 5 -11.91 -27.51 -1.57
N ALA A 6 -11.62 -28.82 -1.81
CA ALA A 6 -10.26 -29.32 -1.94
C ALA A 6 -9.54 -28.74 -3.17
N SER A 7 -10.26 -28.57 -4.30
CA SER A 7 -9.70 -27.95 -5.51
C SER A 7 -9.42 -26.47 -5.34
N PHE A 8 -10.23 -25.74 -4.57
CA PHE A 8 -10.01 -24.31 -4.31
C PHE A 8 -8.80 -24.08 -3.39
N VAL A 9 -8.64 -24.92 -2.37
CA VAL A 9 -7.46 -24.85 -1.46
C VAL A 9 -6.18 -25.19 -2.20
N SER A 10 -6.19 -26.17 -3.12
CA SER A 10 -5.02 -26.51 -3.94
C SER A 10 -4.64 -25.40 -4.92
N LEU A 11 -5.61 -24.68 -5.50
CA LEU A 11 -5.34 -23.56 -6.41
C LEU A 11 -4.69 -22.37 -5.69
N VAL A 12 -5.10 -22.10 -4.45
CA VAL A 12 -4.51 -21.02 -3.62
C VAL A 12 -3.08 -21.37 -3.20
N LEU A 13 -2.78 -22.64 -2.90
CA LEU A 13 -1.42 -23.05 -2.51
C LEU A 13 -0.41 -23.04 -3.68
N PHE A 14 -0.84 -23.27 -4.91
CA PHE A 14 0.05 -23.21 -6.09
C PHE A 14 0.45 -21.77 -6.50
N ALA A 15 -0.27 -20.76 -6.06
CA ALA A 15 0.08 -19.34 -6.33
C ALA A 15 1.29 -18.85 -5.51
N TRP A 16 1.77 -19.61 -4.54
CA TRP A 16 2.81 -19.20 -3.58
C TRP A 16 4.24 -19.58 -3.96
N THR A 17 4.46 -20.26 -5.10
CA THR A 17 5.79 -20.74 -5.49
C THR A 17 6.42 -19.99 -6.67
N ARG A 18 6.00 -18.76 -6.97
CA ARG A 18 6.74 -17.96 -7.94
C ARG A 18 7.99 -17.38 -7.27
N PRO A 19 9.17 -17.47 -7.90
CA PRO A 19 10.33 -16.73 -7.42
C PRO A 19 9.92 -15.26 -7.34
N LEU A 20 10.25 -14.61 -6.24
CA LEU A 20 10.08 -13.17 -6.00
C LEU A 20 11.04 -12.41 -6.94
N TRP A 21 10.71 -12.35 -8.22
CA TRP A 21 11.35 -11.44 -9.14
C TRP A 21 10.81 -10.06 -8.81
N ALA A 22 11.69 -9.11 -8.56
CA ALA A 22 11.32 -7.73 -8.31
C ALA A 22 10.38 -7.25 -9.44
N ALA A 23 9.19 -6.85 -9.06
CA ALA A 23 8.18 -6.42 -10.02
C ALA A 23 8.36 -4.93 -10.35
N PRO A 24 8.01 -4.46 -11.56
CA PRO A 24 8.30 -3.10 -12.01
C PRO A 24 7.76 -1.99 -11.12
N MET A 25 6.67 -2.24 -10.40
CA MET A 25 6.04 -1.29 -9.49
C MET A 25 6.34 -1.61 -8.01
N ASP A 26 7.32 -2.47 -7.73
CA ASP A 26 7.80 -2.65 -6.36
C ASP A 26 8.43 -1.35 -5.86
N PRO A 27 8.22 -1.01 -4.60
CA PRO A 27 8.92 0.10 -3.97
C PRO A 27 10.44 -0.05 -4.08
N ALA A 28 11.13 1.07 -4.31
CA ALA A 28 12.57 1.21 -4.40
C ALA A 28 12.96 2.53 -3.72
N ILE A 29 12.65 2.61 -2.40
CA ILE A 29 12.78 3.87 -1.66
C ILE A 29 14.24 4.28 -1.42
N GLU A 30 15.19 3.38 -1.60
CA GLU A 30 16.63 3.66 -1.58
C GLU A 30 17.05 4.70 -2.63
N ARG A 31 16.19 4.95 -3.62
CA ARG A 31 16.43 5.92 -4.69
C ARG A 31 15.84 7.30 -4.40
N LEU A 32 15.06 7.44 -3.33
CA LEU A 32 14.45 8.70 -2.93
C LEU A 32 15.43 9.54 -2.10
N ILE A 33 16.43 10.08 -2.78
CA ILE A 33 17.51 10.90 -2.19
C ILE A 33 17.14 12.37 -2.32
N ASP A 34 17.40 13.14 -1.26
CA ASP A 34 17.24 14.60 -1.25
C ASP A 34 18.08 15.21 -2.38
N PRO A 35 17.50 16.04 -3.26
CA PRO A 35 18.21 16.65 -4.38
C PRO A 35 19.48 17.41 -3.98
N SER A 36 19.54 17.95 -2.75
CA SER A 36 20.74 18.64 -2.24
C SER A 36 21.93 17.71 -2.01
N THR A 37 21.71 16.40 -1.97
CA THR A 37 22.75 15.38 -1.79
C THR A 37 22.74 14.34 -2.92
N ALA A 38 22.15 14.64 -4.09
CA ALA A 38 22.05 13.71 -5.22
C ALA A 38 23.40 13.18 -5.72
N GLY A 39 24.50 13.94 -5.52
CA GLY A 39 25.85 13.50 -5.86
C GLY A 39 26.48 12.52 -4.88
N CYS A 40 25.77 12.05 -3.86
CA CYS A 40 26.28 11.11 -2.87
C CYS A 40 26.52 9.69 -3.42
N ARG A 41 25.88 9.34 -4.53
CA ARG A 41 26.05 8.04 -5.20
C ARG A 41 26.11 8.18 -6.71
N THR A 42 26.63 7.14 -7.38
CA THR A 42 26.64 6.99 -8.84
C THR A 42 25.29 6.50 -9.34
N ASP A 43 25.08 6.57 -10.65
CA ASP A 43 23.88 6.03 -11.30
C ASP A 43 23.72 4.51 -11.08
N SER A 44 24.84 3.79 -10.90
CA SER A 44 24.82 2.35 -10.57
C SER A 44 24.44 2.04 -9.12
N GLY A 45 24.26 3.07 -8.26
CA GLY A 45 23.94 2.89 -6.85
C GLY A 45 25.14 2.67 -5.95
N ALA A 46 26.39 2.82 -6.47
CA ALA A 46 27.59 2.81 -5.66
C ALA A 46 27.86 4.17 -5.03
N ILE A 47 28.67 4.18 -3.96
CA ILE A 47 29.11 5.42 -3.33
C ILE A 47 29.87 6.30 -4.33
N ALA A 48 29.55 7.58 -4.38
CA ALA A 48 30.29 8.55 -5.19
C ALA A 48 31.39 9.17 -4.36
N LEU A 49 32.63 8.73 -4.59
CA LEU A 49 33.83 9.36 -3.96
C LEU A 49 34.28 10.54 -4.80
N PRO A 50 34.44 11.75 -4.22
CA PRO A 50 34.98 12.89 -4.93
C PRO A 50 36.41 12.64 -5.40
N SER A 51 36.65 12.80 -6.71
CA SER A 51 37.99 12.60 -7.30
C SER A 51 38.96 13.73 -6.99
N ASP A 52 38.46 14.85 -6.50
CA ASP A 52 39.23 16.07 -6.16
C ASP A 52 39.72 16.10 -4.70
N GLY A 53 39.45 15.03 -3.94
CA GLY A 53 39.79 14.95 -2.52
C GLY A 53 38.95 15.82 -1.60
N SER A 54 37.80 16.33 -2.09
CA SER A 54 36.83 17.01 -1.25
C SER A 54 36.14 16.02 -0.29
N ASP A 55 35.49 16.55 0.76
CA ASP A 55 34.80 15.75 1.74
C ASP A 55 33.63 14.99 1.08
N TYR A 56 33.45 13.71 1.46
CA TYR A 56 32.34 12.89 1.08
C TYR A 56 31.01 13.50 1.58
N ILE A 57 29.97 13.46 0.73
CA ILE A 57 28.63 13.94 1.05
C ILE A 57 27.72 12.73 1.37
N PRO A 58 27.30 12.53 2.62
CA PRO A 58 26.39 11.45 2.96
C PRO A 58 25.03 11.63 2.27
N CYS A 59 24.45 10.54 1.75
CA CYS A 59 23.12 10.55 1.19
C CYS A 59 22.08 10.93 2.25
N LYS A 60 21.12 11.78 1.89
CA LYS A 60 19.98 12.14 2.74
C LYS A 60 18.67 11.67 2.11
N PRO A 61 17.73 11.14 2.92
CA PRO A 61 16.43 10.71 2.41
C PRO A 61 15.55 11.89 2.00
N ASP A 62 14.92 11.81 0.83
CA ASP A 62 13.82 12.71 0.46
C ASP A 62 12.51 12.27 1.18
N HIS A 63 12.32 12.84 2.35
CA HIS A 63 11.14 12.56 3.16
C HIS A 63 9.82 12.99 2.50
N ALA A 64 9.85 13.98 1.61
CA ALA A 64 8.65 14.46 0.92
C ALA A 64 8.25 13.50 -0.20
N ALA A 65 9.21 13.05 -1.01
CA ALA A 65 9.00 12.05 -2.04
C ALA A 65 8.47 10.73 -1.46
N PHE A 66 9.06 10.25 -0.37
CA PHE A 66 8.59 9.07 0.35
C PHE A 66 7.12 9.22 0.79
N ARG A 67 6.73 10.37 1.40
CA ARG A 67 5.34 10.61 1.81
C ARG A 67 4.38 10.62 0.63
N ARG A 68 4.77 11.22 -0.49
CA ARG A 68 3.94 11.25 -1.71
C ARG A 68 3.72 9.86 -2.27
N LEU A 69 4.78 9.07 -2.38
CA LEU A 69 4.72 7.68 -2.86
C LEU A 69 3.79 6.84 -1.98
N VAL A 70 4.04 6.85 -0.66
CA VAL A 70 3.26 6.08 0.31
C VAL A 70 1.80 6.55 0.39
N ALA A 71 1.54 7.86 0.25
CA ALA A 71 0.17 8.39 0.25
C ALA A 71 -0.66 7.86 -0.92
N GLN A 72 -0.05 7.66 -2.09
CA GLN A 72 -0.74 7.10 -3.25
C GLN A 72 -0.94 5.59 -3.13
N TYR A 73 0.06 4.83 -2.68
CA TYR A 73 -0.12 3.42 -2.36
C TYR A 73 -1.22 3.21 -1.29
N ALA A 74 -1.19 4.02 -0.24
CA ALA A 74 -2.19 3.95 0.82
C ALA A 74 -3.60 4.22 0.32
N PHE A 75 -3.79 5.14 -0.64
CA PHE A 75 -5.09 5.39 -1.22
C PHE A 75 -5.61 4.18 -2.00
N ALA A 76 -4.74 3.51 -2.78
CA ALA A 76 -5.07 2.33 -3.57
C ALA A 76 -5.34 1.08 -2.70
N LEU A 77 -4.62 0.94 -1.59
CA LEU A 77 -4.67 -0.23 -0.70
C LEU A 77 -5.65 -0.06 0.47
N ALA A 78 -6.26 1.12 0.61
CA ALA A 78 -7.20 1.43 1.69
C ALA A 78 -8.47 0.59 1.61
N PRO A 79 -9.19 0.39 2.74
CA PRO A 79 -10.47 -0.27 2.74
C PRO A 79 -11.43 0.37 1.75
N THR A 80 -12.05 -0.44 0.90
CA THR A 80 -13.22 -0.05 0.12
C THR A 80 -14.45 -0.13 1.03
N ALA A 81 -15.38 0.82 0.90
CA ALA A 81 -16.66 0.73 1.60
C ALA A 81 -17.74 0.08 0.69
N MET A 82 -17.31 -0.73 -0.26
CA MET A 82 -18.06 -1.37 -1.32
C MET A 82 -19.23 -2.18 -0.80
N HIS A 83 -20.20 -1.54 -0.21
CA HIS A 83 -21.49 -2.17 0.10
C HIS A 83 -22.48 -1.11 0.57
N SER A 84 -23.74 -1.36 0.25
CA SER A 84 -24.87 -0.60 0.78
C SER A 84 -24.88 -0.58 2.32
N ALA A 85 -25.67 0.29 2.92
CA ALA A 85 -25.85 0.37 4.36
C ALA A 85 -26.60 -0.84 4.95
N THR A 86 -27.17 -1.71 4.09
CA THR A 86 -27.89 -2.91 4.53
C THR A 86 -26.92 -4.05 4.83
N THR A 87 -27.24 -4.85 5.84
CA THR A 87 -26.51 -6.07 6.18
C THR A 87 -26.94 -7.25 5.30
N THR A 88 -26.17 -8.35 5.36
CA THR A 88 -26.55 -9.61 4.70
C THR A 88 -27.71 -10.34 5.41
N GLY A 89 -28.22 -9.76 6.51
CA GLY A 89 -29.24 -10.37 7.36
C GLY A 89 -28.66 -11.23 8.47
N ILE A 90 -29.49 -11.58 9.47
CA ILE A 90 -29.04 -12.36 10.62
C ILE A 90 -28.51 -13.71 10.17
N GLY A 91 -27.22 -13.96 10.45
CA GLY A 91 -26.56 -15.20 10.09
C GLY A 91 -26.08 -15.27 8.63
N GLY A 92 -26.39 -14.28 7.80
CA GLY A 92 -26.00 -14.24 6.40
C GLY A 92 -24.50 -14.15 6.19
N PHE A 93 -24.04 -14.74 5.09
CA PHE A 93 -22.66 -14.67 4.58
C PHE A 93 -22.65 -14.03 3.21
N HIS A 94 -21.60 -13.28 2.94
CA HIS A 94 -21.29 -12.79 1.61
C HIS A 94 -19.82 -13.05 1.30
N VAL A 95 -19.55 -13.67 0.16
CA VAL A 95 -18.19 -13.90 -0.36
C VAL A 95 -18.10 -13.19 -1.69
N SER A 96 -17.11 -12.37 -1.87
CA SER A 96 -16.91 -11.61 -3.11
C SER A 96 -15.46 -11.51 -3.56
N LEU A 97 -15.31 -11.21 -4.85
CA LEU A 97 -14.06 -10.81 -5.50
C LEU A 97 -14.20 -9.35 -5.91
N GLU A 98 -13.29 -8.52 -5.46
CA GLU A 98 -13.22 -7.10 -5.79
C GLU A 98 -12.04 -6.82 -6.70
N ALA A 99 -12.23 -5.93 -7.68
CA ALA A 99 -11.18 -5.37 -8.53
C ALA A 99 -11.22 -3.85 -8.42
N ALA A 100 -10.16 -3.26 -7.85
CA ALA A 100 -10.03 -1.81 -7.68
C ALA A 100 -8.95 -1.26 -8.60
N TYR A 101 -9.25 -0.15 -9.27
CA TYR A 101 -8.40 0.54 -10.22
C TYR A 101 -8.21 1.98 -9.75
N THR A 102 -7.00 2.30 -9.29
CA THR A 102 -6.67 3.62 -8.70
C THR A 102 -5.76 4.39 -9.62
N ASP A 103 -6.16 5.61 -9.97
CA ASP A 103 -5.36 6.55 -10.73
C ASP A 103 -4.19 7.08 -9.91
N ILE A 104 -3.01 7.17 -10.54
CA ILE A 104 -1.80 7.75 -9.95
C ILE A 104 -1.10 8.71 -10.90
N ASP A 105 -0.36 9.64 -10.35
CA ASP A 105 0.49 10.55 -11.13
C ASP A 105 1.78 9.87 -11.57
N GLN A 106 1.67 9.06 -12.64
CA GLN A 106 2.81 8.32 -13.19
C GLN A 106 3.95 9.21 -13.68
N SER A 107 3.69 10.49 -13.95
CA SER A 107 4.70 11.44 -14.43
C SER A 107 5.58 11.98 -13.30
N ALA A 108 5.14 11.84 -12.06
CA ALA A 108 5.84 12.36 -10.90
C ALA A 108 7.18 11.64 -10.68
N GLU A 109 8.20 12.40 -10.36
CA GLU A 109 9.56 11.90 -10.14
C GLU A 109 9.64 10.85 -9.04
N TYR A 110 8.87 11.01 -7.96
CA TYR A 110 8.83 10.03 -6.86
C TYR A 110 8.26 8.66 -7.27
N TRP A 111 7.49 8.54 -8.38
CA TRP A 111 7.12 7.25 -8.95
C TRP A 111 8.23 6.65 -9.81
N LYS A 112 8.93 7.49 -10.57
CA LYS A 112 10.04 7.05 -11.42
C LYS A 112 11.23 6.58 -10.59
N LEU A 113 11.60 7.31 -9.58
CA LEU A 113 12.69 6.95 -8.68
C LEU A 113 12.26 5.90 -7.65
N GLY A 114 11.10 6.06 -7.03
CA GLY A 114 10.63 5.25 -5.91
C GLY A 114 10.04 3.89 -6.29
N THR A 115 10.15 3.46 -7.56
CA THR A 115 9.76 2.12 -8.01
C THR A 115 10.85 1.48 -8.86
N ARG A 116 10.92 0.14 -8.85
CA ARG A 116 12.04 -0.61 -9.44
C ARG A 116 12.17 -0.50 -10.95
N GLY A 117 11.06 -0.37 -11.68
CA GLY A 117 11.08 -0.38 -13.14
C GLY A 117 11.19 -1.78 -13.73
N ALA A 118 11.27 -1.84 -15.06
CA ALA A 118 11.43 -3.09 -15.78
C ALA A 118 12.87 -3.63 -15.62
N ILE A 119 12.98 -4.95 -15.51
CA ILE A 119 14.29 -5.63 -15.53
C ILE A 119 14.81 -5.62 -16.97
N ASP A 120 16.04 -5.20 -17.15
CA ASP A 120 16.72 -5.30 -18.44
C ASP A 120 16.99 -6.79 -18.75
N PRO A 121 16.43 -7.34 -19.84
CA PRO A 121 16.59 -8.75 -20.16
C PRO A 121 18.04 -9.15 -20.52
N SER A 122 18.91 -8.18 -20.83
CA SER A 122 20.31 -8.42 -21.18
C SER A 122 21.23 -8.51 -19.99
N THR A 123 21.02 -7.67 -18.97
CA THR A 123 21.83 -7.61 -17.75
C THR A 123 21.18 -8.32 -16.57
N ASN A 124 19.87 -8.58 -16.62
CA ASN A 124 19.04 -9.08 -15.54
C ASN A 124 19.01 -8.15 -14.31
N GLU A 125 19.32 -6.89 -14.51
CA GLU A 125 19.31 -5.86 -13.48
C GLU A 125 18.06 -4.98 -13.59
N ALA A 126 17.57 -4.49 -12.47
CA ALA A 126 16.48 -3.52 -12.46
C ALA A 126 17.00 -2.17 -12.97
N SER A 127 16.19 -1.49 -13.78
CA SER A 127 16.49 -0.13 -14.21
C SER A 127 16.70 0.79 -13.00
N VAL A 128 17.68 1.69 -13.08
CA VAL A 128 17.93 2.72 -12.05
C VAL A 128 16.75 3.68 -11.89
N ILE A 129 16.01 3.88 -12.96
CA ILE A 129 14.80 4.72 -13.00
C ILE A 129 13.69 3.92 -13.67
N ASN A 130 12.51 3.92 -13.07
CA ASN A 130 11.32 3.43 -13.73
C ASN A 130 10.82 4.47 -14.73
N GLU A 131 11.25 4.40 -15.97
CA GLU A 131 10.90 5.39 -16.99
C GLU A 131 9.40 5.43 -17.30
N THR A 132 8.72 4.30 -17.14
CA THR A 132 7.30 4.12 -17.50
C THR A 132 6.50 3.50 -16.35
N PRO A 133 6.32 4.20 -15.23
CA PRO A 133 5.44 3.74 -14.17
C PRO A 133 4.02 3.52 -14.71
N GLN A 134 3.27 2.61 -14.12
CA GLN A 134 1.86 2.43 -14.48
C GLN A 134 1.04 3.65 -14.05
N GLY A 135 0.14 4.13 -14.89
CA GLY A 135 -0.80 5.21 -14.56
C GLY A 135 -1.97 4.78 -13.67
N VAL A 136 -2.18 3.46 -13.51
CA VAL A 136 -3.27 2.90 -12.73
C VAL A 136 -2.76 1.74 -11.88
N LEU A 137 -2.90 1.85 -10.57
CA LEU A 137 -2.67 0.74 -9.64
C LEU A 137 -3.92 -0.15 -9.60
N GLN A 138 -3.70 -1.45 -9.66
CA GLN A 138 -4.74 -2.45 -9.63
C GLN A 138 -4.66 -3.23 -8.32
N LEU A 139 -5.78 -3.45 -7.64
CA LEU A 139 -5.86 -4.30 -6.46
C LEU A 139 -6.96 -5.34 -6.70
N TYR A 140 -6.60 -6.61 -6.68
CA TYR A 140 -7.55 -7.72 -6.73
C TYR A 140 -7.64 -8.35 -5.35
N SER A 141 -8.85 -8.43 -4.79
CA SER A 141 -9.07 -8.92 -3.43
C SER A 141 -10.23 -9.88 -3.33
N ALA A 142 -10.12 -10.80 -2.37
CA ALA A 142 -11.21 -11.64 -1.91
C ALA A 142 -11.71 -11.11 -0.57
N ARG A 143 -13.02 -11.01 -0.44
CA ARG A 143 -13.67 -10.49 0.77
C ARG A 143 -14.72 -11.48 1.28
N LEU A 144 -14.74 -11.64 2.59
CA LEU A 144 -15.74 -12.42 3.31
C LEU A 144 -16.44 -11.52 4.32
N ARG A 145 -17.78 -11.46 4.27
CA ARG A 145 -18.60 -10.71 5.23
C ARG A 145 -19.50 -11.66 6.00
N LYS A 146 -19.70 -11.37 7.27
CA LYS A 146 -20.62 -12.10 8.14
C LYS A 146 -21.43 -11.12 8.94
N SER A 147 -22.76 -11.19 8.81
CA SER A 147 -23.68 -10.41 9.62
C SER A 147 -24.16 -11.16 10.85
N PHE A 148 -24.35 -10.41 11.91
CA PHE A 148 -24.87 -10.84 13.19
C PHE A 148 -26.18 -10.11 13.49
N GLY A 149 -26.74 -10.34 14.65
CA GLY A 149 -27.91 -9.59 15.10
C GLY A 149 -27.65 -8.10 15.30
N TYR A 150 -28.72 -7.32 15.33
CA TYR A 150 -28.69 -5.88 15.64
C TYR A 150 -27.90 -5.02 14.62
N GLY A 151 -27.85 -5.42 13.37
CA GLY A 151 -27.17 -4.67 12.32
C GLY A 151 -25.64 -4.73 12.37
N PHE A 152 -25.05 -5.59 13.21
CA PHE A 152 -23.60 -5.73 13.31
C PHE A 152 -23.04 -6.66 12.24
N GLU A 153 -21.96 -6.27 11.61
CA GLU A 153 -21.30 -7.02 10.56
C GLU A 153 -19.77 -6.93 10.71
N ILE A 154 -19.10 -8.04 10.44
CA ILE A 154 -17.63 -8.13 10.35
C ILE A 154 -17.27 -8.59 8.93
N ALA A 155 -16.22 -8.01 8.38
CA ALA A 155 -15.63 -8.47 7.13
C ALA A 155 -14.11 -8.70 7.28
N ALA A 156 -13.61 -9.65 6.50
CA ALA A 156 -12.18 -9.86 6.31
C ALA A 156 -11.88 -9.76 4.82
N GLN A 157 -10.75 -9.19 4.48
CA GLN A 157 -10.31 -9.01 3.09
C GLN A 157 -8.82 -9.30 2.98
N THR A 158 -8.45 -9.96 1.88
CA THR A 158 -7.05 -10.09 1.45
C THR A 158 -6.96 -9.84 -0.04
N GLY A 159 -5.95 -9.13 -0.48
CA GLY A 159 -5.77 -8.76 -1.87
C GLY A 159 -4.31 -8.60 -2.24
N PHE A 160 -4.03 -8.70 -3.53
CA PHE A 160 -2.70 -8.50 -4.09
C PHE A 160 -2.74 -7.42 -5.17
N MET A 161 -1.63 -6.73 -5.32
CA MET A 161 -1.44 -5.69 -6.33
C MET A 161 -0.54 -6.25 -7.45
N PRO A 162 -1.07 -6.52 -8.65
CA PRO A 162 -0.28 -7.01 -9.79
C PRO A 162 0.88 -6.06 -10.12
N LYS A 163 1.97 -6.65 -10.61
CA LYS A 163 3.24 -5.95 -10.91
C LYS A 163 3.90 -5.31 -9.69
N THR A 164 3.49 -5.73 -8.51
CA THR A 164 4.17 -5.48 -7.24
C THR A 164 4.23 -6.78 -6.44
N SER A 165 5.07 -6.79 -5.42
CA SER A 165 5.06 -7.82 -4.37
C SER A 165 4.05 -7.53 -3.26
N LEU A 166 3.32 -6.41 -3.34
CA LEU A 166 2.49 -5.91 -2.26
C LEU A 166 1.18 -6.71 -2.10
N TRP A 167 0.91 -7.06 -0.86
CA TRP A 167 -0.35 -7.66 -0.40
C TRP A 167 -1.00 -6.77 0.64
N SER A 168 -2.32 -6.65 0.57
CA SER A 168 -3.13 -5.95 1.56
C SER A 168 -4.05 -6.95 2.25
N THR A 169 -3.98 -7.00 3.59
CA THR A 169 -4.84 -7.87 4.39
C THR A 169 -5.42 -7.08 5.55
N GLY A 170 -6.68 -7.34 5.88
CA GLY A 170 -7.30 -6.65 7.01
C GLY A 170 -8.73 -7.06 7.27
N ALA A 171 -9.34 -6.31 8.18
CA ALA A 171 -10.70 -6.54 8.62
C ALA A 171 -11.46 -5.22 8.75
N ASP A 172 -12.78 -5.32 8.61
CA ASP A 172 -13.73 -4.22 8.77
C ASP A 172 -14.81 -4.62 9.76
N VAL A 173 -15.33 -3.63 10.46
CA VAL A 173 -16.52 -3.74 11.28
C VAL A 173 -17.52 -2.70 10.82
N ARG A 174 -18.81 -3.04 10.81
CA ARG A 174 -19.89 -2.15 10.41
C ARG A 174 -21.09 -2.34 11.31
N LEU A 175 -21.78 -1.24 11.56
CA LEU A 175 -23.06 -1.21 12.26
C LEU A 175 -24.09 -0.49 11.41
N SER A 176 -25.13 -1.20 10.98
CA SER A 176 -26.29 -0.62 10.31
C SER A 176 -27.23 -0.06 11.37
N LEU A 177 -27.37 1.27 11.40
CA LEU A 177 -28.17 1.99 12.40
C LEU A 177 -29.65 2.04 12.01
N PHE A 178 -29.93 2.24 10.73
CA PHE A 178 -31.27 2.23 10.16
C PHE A 178 -31.29 1.29 8.97
N GLU A 179 -32.00 0.19 9.09
CA GLU A 179 -32.07 -0.82 8.05
C GLU A 179 -33.50 -1.32 7.89
N GLY A 180 -33.91 -1.50 6.64
CA GLY A 180 -35.10 -2.28 6.32
C GLY A 180 -36.44 -1.57 6.46
N PHE A 181 -36.49 -0.27 6.70
CA PHE A 181 -37.75 0.49 6.65
C PHE A 181 -38.30 0.53 5.22
N ARG A 182 -39.38 -0.18 4.97
CA ARG A 182 -39.96 -0.34 3.62
C ARG A 182 -41.33 0.34 3.46
N ARG A 183 -42.03 0.72 4.54
CA ARG A 183 -43.37 1.24 4.52
C ARG A 183 -43.53 2.53 5.34
N GLY A 184 -44.52 3.34 4.96
CA GLY A 184 -44.88 4.58 5.65
C GLY A 184 -43.79 5.65 5.56
N ILE A 185 -43.80 6.62 6.50
CA ILE A 185 -42.82 7.70 6.59
C ILE A 185 -41.39 7.14 6.80
N PRO A 186 -41.16 6.17 7.72
CA PRO A 186 -39.85 5.55 7.87
C PRO A 186 -39.33 4.88 6.59
N GLY A 187 -40.23 4.36 5.74
CA GLY A 187 -39.83 3.78 4.45
C GLY A 187 -39.21 4.77 3.45
N LYS A 188 -39.36 6.07 3.67
CA LYS A 188 -38.72 7.11 2.87
C LYS A 188 -37.31 7.47 3.31
N ILE A 189 -36.95 7.12 4.55
CA ILE A 189 -35.63 7.39 5.12
C ILE A 189 -34.61 6.43 4.47
N PRO A 190 -33.43 6.89 4.02
CA PRO A 190 -32.39 6.00 3.56
C PRO A 190 -31.83 5.14 4.71
N ASP A 191 -31.36 3.96 4.37
CA ASP A 191 -30.63 3.11 5.30
C ASP A 191 -29.28 3.80 5.62
N LEU A 192 -28.82 3.73 6.88
CA LEU A 192 -27.61 4.35 7.37
C LEU A 192 -26.73 3.31 8.06
N ALA A 193 -25.48 3.26 7.67
CA ALA A 193 -24.46 2.47 8.38
C ALA A 193 -23.23 3.31 8.70
N VAL A 194 -22.59 2.95 9.80
CA VAL A 194 -21.26 3.44 10.17
C VAL A 194 -20.30 2.27 10.24
N GLY A 195 -19.09 2.47 9.79
CA GLY A 195 -18.10 1.40 9.74
C GLY A 195 -16.68 1.91 9.96
N GLY A 196 -15.78 0.97 9.94
CA GLY A 196 -14.36 1.24 9.94
C GLY A 196 -13.57 -0.03 9.69
N GLY A 197 -12.37 0.14 9.22
CA GLY A 197 -11.50 -0.98 8.88
C GLY A 197 -10.04 -0.66 9.04
N VAL A 198 -9.24 -1.71 9.05
CA VAL A 198 -7.79 -1.62 9.09
C VAL A 198 -7.23 -2.51 7.98
N ARG A 199 -6.24 -2.00 7.26
CA ARG A 199 -5.43 -2.75 6.30
C ARG A 199 -3.98 -2.67 6.68
N THR A 200 -3.30 -3.81 6.64
CA THR A 200 -1.85 -3.90 6.76
C THR A 200 -1.29 -4.37 5.42
N VAL A 201 -0.27 -3.70 4.96
CA VAL A 201 0.41 -4.01 3.71
C VAL A 201 1.67 -4.79 4.02
N THR A 202 1.88 -5.88 3.28
CA THR A 202 3.05 -6.75 3.37
C THR A 202 3.62 -6.98 1.98
N GLY A 203 4.79 -7.63 1.88
CA GLY A 203 5.42 -7.97 0.59
C GLY A 203 6.56 -7.04 0.19
N THR A 204 6.87 -6.01 0.96
CA THR A 204 8.08 -5.22 0.81
C THR A 204 8.88 -5.20 2.11
N PRO A 205 10.21 -5.35 2.04
CA PRO A 205 11.09 -5.17 3.21
C PRO A 205 11.36 -3.69 3.53
N GLU A 206 11.04 -2.76 2.63
CA GLU A 206 11.51 -1.38 2.70
C GLU A 206 10.71 -0.53 3.69
N PHE A 207 9.40 -0.79 3.81
CA PHE A 207 8.55 -0.06 4.76
C PHE A 207 7.36 -0.88 5.22
N GLN A 208 6.80 -0.47 6.34
CA GLN A 208 5.55 -0.97 6.87
C GLN A 208 4.46 0.07 6.64
N LEU A 209 3.31 -0.36 6.11
CA LEU A 209 2.17 0.51 5.84
C LEU A 209 0.92 -0.07 6.49
N THR A 210 0.30 0.72 7.35
CA THR A 210 -1.01 0.42 7.95
C THR A 210 -1.97 1.56 7.67
N ILE A 211 -3.19 1.21 7.25
CA ILE A 211 -4.24 2.17 6.91
C ILE A 211 -5.46 1.85 7.75
N ALA A 212 -5.89 2.78 8.54
CA ALA A 212 -7.16 2.70 9.27
C ALA A 212 -8.21 3.60 8.62
N SER A 213 -9.47 3.20 8.66
CA SER A 213 -10.57 3.97 8.11
C SER A 213 -11.76 4.06 9.07
N MET A 214 -12.51 5.13 8.94
CA MET A 214 -13.90 5.25 9.41
C MET A 214 -14.77 5.71 8.25
N ASP A 215 -15.94 5.14 8.12
CA ASP A 215 -16.89 5.49 7.06
C ASP A 215 -18.32 5.61 7.56
N VAL A 216 -19.09 6.41 6.82
CA VAL A 216 -20.54 6.56 6.98
C VAL A 216 -21.13 6.35 5.60
N VAL A 217 -22.11 5.46 5.46
CA VAL A 217 -22.74 5.11 4.20
C VAL A 217 -24.26 5.27 4.32
N LEU A 218 -24.84 5.92 3.33
CA LEU A 218 -26.27 6.03 3.11
C LEU A 218 -26.64 5.21 1.88
N SER A 219 -27.71 4.43 1.95
CA SER A 219 -28.20 3.67 0.81
C SER A 219 -29.72 3.57 0.80
N LYS A 220 -30.28 3.26 -0.37
CA LYS A 220 -31.70 3.00 -0.50
C LYS A 220 -31.96 1.91 -1.52
N PRO A 221 -32.44 0.72 -1.08
CA PRO A 221 -32.77 -0.35 -2.02
C PRO A 221 -34.09 -0.09 -2.74
N PHE A 222 -34.09 -0.36 -4.03
CA PHE A 222 -35.23 -0.30 -4.94
C PHE A 222 -35.42 -1.67 -5.57
N ALA A 223 -36.55 -2.30 -5.30
CA ALA A 223 -36.95 -3.49 -6.01
C ALA A 223 -37.49 -3.12 -7.40
N ILE A 224 -36.85 -3.62 -8.45
CA ILE A 224 -37.32 -3.43 -9.84
C ILE A 224 -38.39 -4.45 -10.16
N ASN A 225 -38.18 -5.68 -9.70
CA ASN A 225 -39.15 -6.78 -9.78
C ASN A 225 -38.96 -7.72 -8.58
N ASP A 226 -39.66 -8.84 -8.56
CA ASP A 226 -39.59 -9.79 -7.43
C ASP A 226 -38.21 -10.41 -7.22
N ALA A 227 -37.32 -10.37 -8.23
CA ALA A 227 -36.00 -11.02 -8.21
C ALA A 227 -34.83 -10.05 -8.17
N VAL A 228 -34.98 -8.79 -8.61
CA VAL A 228 -33.89 -7.83 -8.76
C VAL A 228 -34.05 -6.65 -7.84
N VAL A 229 -33.05 -6.39 -7.03
CA VAL A 229 -32.94 -5.21 -6.16
C VAL A 229 -31.72 -4.41 -6.55
N VAL A 230 -31.91 -3.11 -6.80
CA VAL A 230 -30.83 -2.15 -7.05
C VAL A 230 -30.71 -1.22 -5.85
N THR A 231 -29.52 -1.11 -5.30
CA THR A 231 -29.25 -0.32 -4.10
C THR A 231 -28.15 0.69 -4.37
N PRO A 232 -28.47 1.91 -4.83
CA PRO A 232 -27.52 2.99 -4.86
C PRO A 232 -27.08 3.36 -3.44
N PHE A 233 -25.82 3.78 -3.33
CA PHE A 233 -25.27 4.25 -2.06
C PHE A 233 -24.30 5.42 -2.27
N VAL A 234 -24.16 6.21 -1.23
CA VAL A 234 -23.20 7.29 -1.12
C VAL A 234 -22.60 7.26 0.27
N GLY A 235 -21.32 7.57 0.37
CA GLY A 235 -20.64 7.57 1.65
C GLY A 235 -19.52 8.59 1.75
N TYR A 236 -19.06 8.76 2.96
CA TYR A 236 -17.88 9.54 3.30
C TYR A 236 -16.96 8.66 4.13
N GLN A 237 -15.67 8.69 3.81
CA GLN A 237 -14.66 7.91 4.53
C GLN A 237 -13.47 8.79 4.89
N TYR A 238 -13.01 8.63 6.13
CA TYR A 238 -11.81 9.24 6.64
C TYR A 238 -10.73 8.19 6.82
N LEU A 239 -9.53 8.45 6.31
CA LEU A 239 -8.38 7.56 6.40
C LEU A 239 -7.31 8.14 7.30
N TRP A 240 -6.69 7.27 8.11
CA TRP A 240 -5.42 7.48 8.80
C TRP A 240 -4.38 6.55 8.19
N ILE A 241 -3.29 7.11 7.73
CA ILE A 241 -2.20 6.40 7.07
C ILE A 241 -0.98 6.45 7.98
N PHE A 242 -0.44 5.29 8.30
CA PHE A 242 0.72 5.09 9.13
C PHE A 242 1.77 4.35 8.32
N ALA A 243 2.91 5.01 8.03
CA ALA A 243 4.00 4.38 7.33
C ALA A 243 5.31 4.66 8.05
N ASP A 244 6.07 3.59 8.24
CA ASP A 244 7.40 3.59 8.84
C ASP A 244 8.34 2.87 7.88
N SER A 245 9.46 3.50 7.48
CA SER A 245 10.48 2.81 6.71
C SER A 245 11.33 1.94 7.65
N ASN A 246 11.85 0.87 7.11
CA ASN A 246 12.97 0.17 7.72
C ASN A 246 14.26 0.95 7.48
N VAL A 247 15.39 0.41 7.94
CA VAL A 247 16.71 0.91 7.56
C VAL A 247 16.90 0.63 6.08
N VAL A 248 17.29 1.64 5.33
CA VAL A 248 17.44 1.59 3.89
C VAL A 248 18.87 1.99 3.56
N ASP A 249 19.54 1.14 2.81
CA ASP A 249 20.84 1.41 2.25
C ASP A 249 20.68 2.24 0.96
N PHE A 250 21.27 3.44 0.93
CA PHE A 250 21.23 4.30 -0.24
C PHE A 250 22.32 4.03 -1.26
N THR A 251 23.24 3.12 -0.95
CA THR A 251 24.36 2.73 -1.82
C THR A 251 24.44 1.21 -2.00
N PRO A 252 23.36 0.55 -2.43
CA PRO A 252 23.24 -0.92 -2.41
C PRO A 252 24.21 -1.64 -3.36
N ALA A 253 24.91 -0.93 -4.23
CA ALA A 253 25.95 -1.50 -5.09
C ALA A 253 27.33 -1.56 -4.41
N THR A 254 27.47 -0.98 -3.22
CA THR A 254 28.67 -1.07 -2.39
C THR A 254 28.32 -1.92 -1.18
N ASP A 255 28.75 -3.17 -1.16
CA ASP A 255 28.36 -4.12 -0.11
C ASP A 255 29.31 -4.07 1.07
N GLU A 256 28.86 -3.49 2.17
CA GLU A 256 29.66 -3.26 3.36
C GLU A 256 29.39 -4.14 4.52
N GLU A 257 28.13 -4.50 4.75
CA GLU A 257 27.76 -5.34 5.91
C GLU A 257 28.46 -6.68 5.86
N THR A 258 28.77 -7.19 4.66
CA THR A 258 29.46 -8.48 4.48
C THR A 258 30.98 -8.33 4.40
N LEU A 259 31.50 -7.14 4.14
CA LEU A 259 32.93 -6.92 3.87
C LEU A 259 33.65 -6.05 4.90
N CYS A 260 32.93 -5.44 5.83
CA CYS A 260 33.47 -4.58 6.89
C CYS A 260 33.15 -5.11 8.29
N ASN A 261 34.08 -4.96 9.21
CA ASN A 261 33.90 -5.21 10.63
C ASN A 261 34.52 -4.09 11.46
N TYR A 262 34.16 -3.99 12.72
CA TYR A 262 34.80 -3.06 13.65
C TYR A 262 36.19 -3.55 14.09
N ASP A 263 37.00 -2.63 14.55
CA ASP A 263 38.32 -2.96 15.12
C ASP A 263 38.22 -4.10 16.14
N GLY A 264 39.12 -5.09 16.02
CA GLY A 264 39.19 -6.23 16.90
C GLY A 264 38.30 -7.41 16.50
N GLN A 265 37.54 -7.30 15.40
CA GLN A 265 36.79 -8.38 14.80
C GLN A 265 37.48 -8.92 13.55
N ALA A 266 37.36 -10.23 13.31
CA ALA A 266 37.83 -10.82 12.06
C ALA A 266 37.05 -10.30 10.87
N LEU A 267 37.72 -9.92 9.79
CA LEU A 267 37.03 -9.58 8.54
C LEU A 267 36.35 -10.82 7.96
N PRO A 268 35.24 -10.63 7.21
CA PRO A 268 34.57 -11.72 6.52
C PRO A 268 35.55 -12.56 5.70
N GLY A 269 35.57 -13.88 5.94
CA GLY A 269 36.50 -14.82 5.30
C GLY A 269 37.89 -14.94 5.97
N GLN A 270 38.18 -14.19 7.03
CA GLN A 270 39.40 -14.32 7.84
C GLN A 270 39.12 -15.10 9.13
N THR A 271 40.10 -15.89 9.57
CA THR A 271 39.97 -16.71 10.79
C THR A 271 40.52 -16.02 12.04
N ASN A 272 41.31 -14.99 11.90
CA ASN A 272 41.96 -14.28 13.01
C ASN A 272 41.69 -12.77 12.89
N ALA A 273 41.25 -12.18 14.01
CA ALA A 273 41.21 -10.71 14.12
C ALA A 273 42.64 -10.17 14.20
N GLU A 274 42.99 -9.25 13.34
CA GLU A 274 44.15 -8.40 13.60
C GLU A 274 43.79 -7.45 14.73
N SER A 275 44.36 -7.65 15.90
CA SER A 275 44.20 -6.74 17.03
C SER A 275 44.90 -5.43 16.71
N THR A 276 44.13 -4.40 16.47
CA THR A 276 44.65 -3.02 16.56
C THR A 276 44.46 -2.55 17.99
N ASP A 277 45.51 -2.19 18.66
CA ASP A 277 45.49 -1.75 20.06
C ASP A 277 44.71 -0.44 20.31
N GLN A 278 44.15 0.15 19.28
CA GLN A 278 43.41 1.40 19.34
C GLN A 278 42.12 1.35 18.54
N TYR A 279 40.99 1.40 19.27
CA TYR A 279 39.67 1.61 18.64
C TYR A 279 39.63 3.03 18.04
N THR A 280 39.59 3.11 16.71
CA THR A 280 39.54 4.40 16.00
C THR A 280 38.12 4.86 15.73
N GLY A 281 37.10 4.01 15.96
CA GLY A 281 35.70 4.28 15.61
C GLY A 281 35.41 4.07 14.13
N SER A 282 36.39 3.65 13.33
CA SER A 282 36.21 3.37 11.90
C SER A 282 36.00 1.87 11.66
N ALA A 283 35.23 1.52 10.66
CA ALA A 283 35.12 0.13 10.22
C ALA A 283 36.33 -0.30 9.45
N LEU A 284 36.80 -1.53 9.68
CA LEU A 284 37.86 -2.17 8.89
C LEU A 284 37.22 -2.96 7.77
N CYS A 285 37.58 -2.66 6.51
CA CYS A 285 36.96 -3.28 5.33
C CYS A 285 37.97 -4.15 4.58
N GLY A 286 37.51 -5.33 4.12
CA GLY A 286 38.20 -6.15 3.16
C GLY A 286 38.07 -5.63 1.72
N PRO A 287 38.63 -6.36 0.72
CA PRO A 287 38.55 -5.96 -0.68
C PRO A 287 37.10 -5.81 -1.13
N GLY A 288 36.74 -4.64 -1.67
CA GLY A 288 35.36 -4.33 -2.12
C GLY A 288 34.50 -3.64 -1.08
N GLY A 289 34.86 -3.65 0.20
CA GLY A 289 34.15 -2.89 1.24
C GLY A 289 34.61 -1.44 1.32
N ASN A 290 33.76 -0.57 1.83
CA ASN A 290 34.03 0.84 2.04
C ASN A 290 33.44 1.32 3.36
N SER A 291 34.27 1.75 4.32
CA SER A 291 33.83 2.17 5.65
C SER A 291 32.93 3.41 5.64
N ILE A 292 33.02 4.23 4.59
CA ILE A 292 32.19 5.44 4.44
C ILE A 292 30.71 5.06 4.16
N ASP A 293 30.47 3.90 3.58
CA ASP A 293 29.16 3.46 3.20
C ASP A 293 28.25 3.13 4.41
N LEU A 294 28.80 2.66 5.52
CA LEU A 294 28.04 2.48 6.77
C LEU A 294 27.26 3.76 7.18
N GLU A 295 27.71 4.93 6.72
CA GLU A 295 27.02 6.19 6.96
C GLU A 295 25.80 6.41 6.04
N ASN A 296 25.61 5.61 4.98
CA ASN A 296 24.50 5.73 4.05
C ASN A 296 23.24 4.92 4.43
N ASN A 297 23.33 4.14 5.47
CA ASN A 297 22.17 3.48 6.06
C ASN A 297 21.26 4.50 6.75
N ARG A 298 20.08 4.76 6.20
CA ARG A 298 19.16 5.81 6.66
C ARG A 298 17.74 5.28 6.89
N VAL A 299 16.98 6.07 7.62
CA VAL A 299 15.56 5.83 7.89
C VAL A 299 14.75 7.06 7.45
N PHE A 300 13.68 6.86 6.71
CA PHE A 300 12.76 7.95 6.42
C PHE A 300 11.96 8.35 7.67
N GLN A 301 11.66 9.63 7.77
CA GLN A 301 10.79 10.10 8.85
C GLN A 301 9.42 9.44 8.76
N ARG A 302 8.92 9.00 9.91
CA ARG A 302 7.58 8.40 10.03
C ARG A 302 6.50 9.25 9.36
N ALA A 303 5.71 8.63 8.51
CA ALA A 303 4.60 9.28 7.85
C ALA A 303 3.29 8.98 8.62
N ARG A 304 2.63 10.04 9.08
CA ARG A 304 1.31 10.01 9.73
C ARG A 304 0.41 10.97 8.97
N MET A 305 -0.36 10.43 8.02
CA MET A 305 -1.11 11.23 7.06
C MET A 305 -2.60 10.93 7.15
N GLN A 306 -3.40 11.80 6.56
CA GLN A 306 -4.86 11.70 6.55
C GLN A 306 -5.38 11.90 5.12
N ARG A 307 -6.48 11.22 4.78
CA ARG A 307 -7.21 11.43 3.53
C ARG A 307 -8.71 11.44 3.82
N GLN A 308 -9.43 12.14 3.00
CA GLN A 308 -10.90 12.22 3.08
C GLN A 308 -11.45 11.83 1.71
N ARG A 309 -12.33 10.83 1.66
CA ARG A 309 -12.86 10.28 0.43
C ARG A 309 -14.38 10.37 0.39
N LEU A 310 -14.93 10.65 -0.76
CA LEU A 310 -16.34 10.44 -1.08
C LEU A 310 -16.48 9.14 -1.86
N LEU A 311 -17.56 8.45 -1.59
CA LEU A 311 -17.89 7.14 -2.12
C LEU A 311 -19.25 7.24 -2.82
N PHE A 312 -19.33 6.74 -4.05
CA PHE A 312 -20.56 6.67 -4.84
C PHE A 312 -20.64 5.31 -5.46
N GLY A 313 -21.73 4.60 -5.26
CA GLY A 313 -21.85 3.27 -5.84
C GLY A 313 -23.27 2.78 -5.97
N ALA A 314 -23.37 1.61 -6.54
CA ALA A 314 -24.62 0.87 -6.62
C ALA A 314 -24.34 -0.64 -6.57
N GLU A 315 -25.21 -1.36 -5.89
CA GLU A 315 -25.26 -2.81 -5.86
C GLU A 315 -26.51 -3.29 -6.61
N VAL A 316 -26.35 -4.33 -7.39
CA VAL A 316 -27.45 -5.06 -8.02
C VAL A 316 -27.46 -6.48 -7.46
N ARG A 317 -28.53 -6.85 -6.81
CA ARG A 317 -28.72 -8.21 -6.30
C ARG A 317 -29.78 -8.92 -7.10
N HIS A 318 -29.45 -10.11 -7.57
CA HIS A 318 -30.36 -11.06 -8.18
C HIS A 318 -30.27 -12.40 -7.43
N GLU A 319 -31.26 -12.73 -6.65
CA GLU A 319 -31.24 -13.90 -5.76
C GLU A 319 -30.00 -13.89 -4.83
N SER A 320 -29.09 -14.85 -5.00
CA SER A 320 -27.84 -14.97 -4.26
C SER A 320 -26.65 -14.23 -4.92
N LEU A 321 -26.81 -13.81 -6.17
CA LEU A 321 -25.73 -13.09 -6.89
C LEU A 321 -25.80 -11.61 -6.57
N LEU A 322 -24.64 -11.02 -6.27
CA LEU A 322 -24.45 -9.60 -6.05
C LEU A 322 -23.37 -9.06 -7.01
N LEU A 323 -23.71 -7.98 -7.69
CA LEU A 323 -22.77 -7.20 -8.51
C LEU A 323 -22.73 -5.78 -7.97
N GLY A 324 -21.55 -5.29 -7.64
CA GLY A 324 -21.32 -3.96 -7.10
C GLY A 324 -20.40 -3.13 -7.97
N THR A 325 -20.64 -1.82 -7.98
CA THR A 325 -19.72 -0.84 -8.55
C THR A 325 -19.58 0.34 -7.59
N GLU A 326 -18.37 0.86 -7.45
CA GLU A 326 -18.09 2.01 -6.60
C GLU A 326 -17.07 2.93 -7.26
N LEU A 327 -17.28 4.23 -7.15
CA LEU A 327 -16.32 5.28 -7.46
C LEU A 327 -15.94 5.98 -6.16
N ILE A 328 -14.66 5.99 -5.85
CA ILE A 328 -14.06 6.63 -4.68
C ILE A 328 -13.24 7.81 -5.16
N VAL A 329 -13.44 8.98 -4.57
CA VAL A 329 -12.69 10.19 -4.96
C VAL A 329 -12.21 10.96 -3.73
N ASP A 330 -11.06 11.61 -3.84
CA ASP A 330 -10.64 12.56 -2.80
C ASP A 330 -11.63 13.71 -2.66
N PHE A 331 -12.16 13.88 -1.46
CA PHE A 331 -13.06 14.99 -1.14
C PHE A 331 -12.31 16.31 -1.12
N VAL A 332 -11.16 16.36 -0.46
CA VAL A 332 -10.26 17.51 -0.43
C VAL A 332 -8.92 17.14 -1.06
N ARG A 333 -8.09 18.13 -1.40
CA ARG A 333 -6.72 17.83 -1.84
C ARG A 333 -5.93 17.11 -0.74
N PRO A 334 -4.98 16.23 -1.10
CA PRO A 334 -4.18 15.50 -0.11
C PRO A 334 -3.50 16.39 0.92
N SER A 335 -2.98 17.56 0.51
CA SER A 335 -2.38 18.55 1.40
C SER A 335 -3.36 19.15 2.40
N ASP A 336 -4.59 19.41 1.94
CA ASP A 336 -5.61 20.14 2.74
C ASP A 336 -6.21 19.23 3.83
N ALA A 337 -6.12 17.91 3.66
CA ALA A 337 -6.54 16.93 4.66
C ALA A 337 -5.56 16.85 5.85
N GLN A 338 -4.35 17.41 5.74
CA GLN A 338 -3.31 17.25 6.76
C GLN A 338 -3.46 18.25 7.91
N ARG A 339 -3.13 17.79 9.12
CA ARG A 339 -3.05 18.65 10.31
C ARG A 339 -1.65 19.23 10.52
N SER A 340 -0.61 18.50 10.12
CA SER A 340 0.78 18.92 10.25
C SER A 340 1.23 19.76 9.07
N ASP A 341 1.86 20.91 9.32
CA ASP A 341 2.39 21.78 8.27
C ASP A 341 3.47 21.09 7.43
N PHE A 342 4.26 20.22 8.04
CA PHE A 342 5.23 19.41 7.33
C PHE A 342 4.56 18.47 6.31
N ASN A 343 3.48 17.79 6.68
CA ASN A 343 2.73 16.94 5.75
C ASN A 343 2.01 17.78 4.69
N LYS A 344 1.49 18.96 5.04
CA LYS A 344 0.89 19.88 4.06
C LYS A 344 1.90 20.26 2.99
N ALA A 345 3.10 20.66 3.41
CA ALA A 345 4.19 21.00 2.49
C ALA A 345 4.60 19.79 1.62
N ALA A 346 4.82 18.63 2.24
CA ALA A 346 5.22 17.40 1.55
C ALA A 346 4.20 16.95 0.50
N LEU A 347 2.89 17.06 0.78
CA LEU A 347 1.82 16.65 -0.13
C LEU A 347 1.30 17.80 -1.02
N SER A 348 1.92 18.98 -0.94
CA SER A 348 1.56 20.11 -1.79
C SER A 348 1.74 19.76 -3.27
N GLY A 349 0.77 20.15 -4.10
CA GLY A 349 0.81 19.86 -5.54
C GLY A 349 0.37 18.46 -5.94
N MET A 350 0.15 17.53 -4.99
CA MET A 350 -0.41 16.24 -5.35
C MET A 350 -1.83 16.37 -5.92
N PRO A 351 -2.13 15.68 -7.03
CA PRO A 351 -3.48 15.65 -7.58
C PRO A 351 -4.43 14.89 -6.66
N ARG A 352 -5.73 15.14 -6.81
CA ARG A 352 -6.78 14.29 -6.24
C ARG A 352 -6.75 12.94 -6.94
N GLN A 353 -6.87 11.88 -6.16
CA GLN A 353 -6.95 10.53 -6.68
C GLN A 353 -8.40 10.05 -6.76
N TRP A 354 -8.63 9.10 -7.63
CA TRP A 354 -9.88 8.36 -7.69
C TRP A 354 -9.60 6.86 -7.84
N THR A 355 -10.56 6.06 -7.40
CA THR A 355 -10.55 4.60 -7.55
C THR A 355 -11.91 4.16 -8.07
N ALA A 356 -11.92 3.37 -9.13
CA ALA A 356 -13.09 2.63 -9.57
C ALA A 356 -13.01 1.20 -9.05
N VAL A 357 -14.08 0.69 -8.46
CA VAL A 357 -14.14 -0.65 -7.89
C VAL A 357 -15.29 -1.43 -8.51
N LEU A 358 -15.02 -2.69 -8.81
CA LEU A 358 -16.01 -3.67 -9.25
C LEU A 358 -16.04 -4.81 -8.23
N ASP A 359 -17.21 -5.26 -7.86
CA ASP A 359 -17.42 -6.37 -6.94
C ASP A 359 -18.36 -7.42 -7.55
N LEU A 360 -17.99 -8.67 -7.42
CA LEU A 360 -18.80 -9.82 -7.81
C LEU A 360 -18.87 -10.79 -6.64
N GLY A 361 -20.06 -11.03 -6.12
CA GLY A 361 -20.22 -11.83 -4.92
C GLY A 361 -21.43 -12.74 -4.90
N LEU A 362 -21.40 -13.65 -3.94
CA LEU A 362 -22.48 -14.56 -3.61
C LEU A 362 -22.90 -14.32 -2.15
N MET A 363 -24.21 -14.21 -1.94
CA MET A 363 -24.82 -14.01 -0.63
C MET A 363 -25.65 -15.25 -0.25
N PHE A 364 -25.47 -15.72 0.98
CA PHE A 364 -26.12 -16.92 1.49
C PHE A 364 -26.85 -16.65 2.81
#